data_1d3cc7307dfbb95f27147ed6f007392f
#
_entry.id   1d3cc7307dfbb95f27147ed6f007392f
#
_cell.length_a   1.000
_cell.length_b   1.000
_cell.length_c   1.000
_cell.angle_alpha   90.00
_cell.angle_beta   90.00
_cell.angle_gamma   90.00
#
_symmetry.space_group_name_H-M   'P 1'
#
loop_
_entity.id
_entity.type
_entity.pdbx_description
1 polymer ?
#
loop_
_entity_poly.entity_id
_entity_poly.type
_entity_poly.pdbx_seq_one_letter_code
_entity_poly.pdbx_strand_id
1 'polypeptide(L)'
;MQPRFLSSGLNEIYENYDAFFIDLWGVIHNGEQLIESANDVLDHLNKRKKRFVLMSNAPRPKASVAKYLKSLGFKTEYMENVYTSGDAALGALENNKLGKYFYHLGPEKDEDLFMKFIKFKKKKIDEAEFILCTGLDEAYETDLKYYENFFKDHLSKKMICTNPDLAVYRGGTKEYCAGSVAKIFENLGGDVIYFGKPYKDIYNDCAKENEKILVIGDNLNTDIKGANNMNYDSLLIIDGIHKNEFKNTDFNNVQRIFSKYNATANFIQKKLEW
;
A
#
# COMPACT_ATOMS: atom_id res chain seq x y z
N MET A 1 2.30 4.58 24.17
CA MET A 1 1.46 3.46 24.69
C MET A 1 2.21 2.17 24.41
N GLN A 2 2.13 1.17 25.31
CA GLN A 2 2.74 -0.15 25.07
C GLN A 2 1.78 -0.98 24.20
N PRO A 3 2.21 -1.55 23.07
CA PRO A 3 1.34 -2.41 22.28
C PRO A 3 1.05 -3.72 23.00
N ARG A 4 -0.16 -4.26 22.79
CA ARG A 4 -0.55 -5.58 23.29
C ARG A 4 -0.22 -6.64 22.24
N PHE A 5 0.50 -7.68 22.63
CA PHE A 5 0.69 -8.86 21.80
C PHE A 5 -0.55 -9.75 21.86
N LEU A 6 -1.10 -10.08 20.70
CA LEU A 6 -2.24 -11.01 20.61
C LEU A 6 -1.69 -12.43 20.51
N SER A 7 -1.83 -13.18 21.60
CA SER A 7 -1.31 -14.55 21.72
C SER A 7 -2.24 -15.61 21.14
N SER A 8 -3.55 -15.33 21.15
CA SER A 8 -4.59 -16.25 20.68
C SER A 8 -5.25 -15.79 19.38
N GLY A 9 -4.73 -14.72 18.75
CA GLY A 9 -5.20 -14.26 17.47
C GLY A 9 -6.13 -13.05 17.50
N LEU A 10 -6.69 -12.70 16.33
CA LEU A 10 -7.61 -11.58 16.16
C LEU A 10 -8.91 -11.75 16.95
N ASN A 11 -9.26 -13.00 17.28
CA ASN A 11 -10.44 -13.33 18.08
C ASN A 11 -10.45 -12.66 19.47
N GLU A 12 -9.28 -12.23 19.98
CA GLU A 12 -9.20 -11.53 21.26
C GLU A 12 -9.83 -10.12 21.24
N ILE A 13 -9.95 -9.52 20.05
CA ILE A 13 -10.31 -8.11 19.92
C ILE A 13 -11.35 -7.80 18.83
N TYR A 14 -11.68 -8.75 17.95
CA TYR A 14 -12.52 -8.48 16.77
C TYR A 14 -13.90 -7.89 17.11
N GLU A 15 -14.47 -8.23 18.27
CA GLU A 15 -15.78 -7.73 18.70
C GLU A 15 -15.80 -6.21 18.89
N ASN A 16 -14.64 -5.63 19.23
CA ASN A 16 -14.50 -4.20 19.49
C ASN A 16 -14.54 -3.33 18.22
N TYR A 17 -14.58 -3.93 17.02
CA TYR A 17 -14.50 -3.22 15.75
C TYR A 17 -15.65 -3.59 14.83
N ASP A 18 -16.08 -2.59 14.04
CA ASP A 18 -17.14 -2.73 13.03
C ASP A 18 -16.55 -3.11 11.67
N ALA A 19 -15.36 -2.58 11.36
CA ALA A 19 -14.69 -2.79 10.10
C ALA A 19 -13.18 -3.03 10.26
N PHE A 20 -12.61 -3.77 9.30
CA PHE A 20 -11.21 -4.15 9.24
C PHE A 20 -10.61 -3.71 7.90
N PHE A 21 -9.58 -2.88 7.94
CA PHE A 21 -8.81 -2.50 6.76
C PHE A 21 -7.52 -3.32 6.77
N ILE A 22 -7.43 -4.28 5.87
CA ILE A 22 -6.39 -5.33 5.89
C ILE A 22 -5.51 -5.17 4.67
N ASP A 23 -4.20 -5.05 4.89
CA ASP A 23 -3.24 -5.05 3.80
C ASP A 23 -3.20 -6.40 3.08
N LEU A 24 -2.81 -6.38 1.80
CA LEU A 24 -2.66 -7.58 0.98
C LEU A 24 -1.24 -8.14 1.05
N TRP A 25 -0.25 -7.33 0.70
CA TRP A 25 1.14 -7.77 0.58
C TRP A 25 1.82 -7.85 1.94
N GLY A 26 2.34 -9.02 2.30
CA GLY A 26 2.93 -9.25 3.63
C GLY A 26 1.93 -9.72 4.68
N VAL A 27 0.61 -9.61 4.41
CA VAL A 27 -0.48 -10.04 5.32
C VAL A 27 -1.32 -11.17 4.73
N ILE A 28 -1.84 -11.01 3.52
CA ILE A 28 -2.66 -12.03 2.83
C ILE A 28 -1.79 -12.91 1.92
N HIS A 29 -0.76 -12.34 1.30
CA HIS A 29 0.19 -13.07 0.44
C HIS A 29 1.60 -12.47 0.52
N ASN A 30 2.60 -13.25 0.11
CA ASN A 30 4.00 -12.82 0.08
C ASN A 30 4.52 -12.51 -1.34
N GLY A 31 3.62 -12.37 -2.30
CA GLY A 31 3.93 -12.15 -3.71
C GLY A 31 4.14 -13.44 -4.53
N GLU A 32 4.11 -14.61 -3.92
CA GLU A 32 4.25 -15.91 -4.61
C GLU A 32 3.15 -16.88 -4.18
N GLN A 33 2.73 -16.81 -2.94
CA GLN A 33 1.73 -17.70 -2.34
C GLN A 33 0.88 -16.98 -1.29
N LEU A 34 -0.30 -17.52 -1.02
CA LEU A 34 -1.17 -17.05 0.05
C LEU A 34 -0.62 -17.42 1.42
N ILE A 35 -0.97 -16.63 2.42
CA ILE A 35 -0.76 -16.92 3.84
C ILE A 35 -2.05 -17.55 4.35
N GLU A 36 -2.04 -18.88 4.57
CA GLU A 36 -3.25 -19.67 4.88
C GLU A 36 -3.99 -19.13 6.12
N SER A 37 -3.27 -18.84 7.21
CA SER A 37 -3.88 -18.33 8.43
C SER A 37 -4.67 -17.02 8.22
N ALA A 38 -4.20 -16.17 7.31
CA ALA A 38 -4.90 -14.93 6.98
C ALA A 38 -6.22 -15.17 6.22
N ASN A 39 -6.26 -16.19 5.34
CA ASN A 39 -7.52 -16.58 4.68
C ASN A 39 -8.54 -17.11 5.67
N ASP A 40 -8.10 -17.86 6.68
CA ASP A 40 -8.98 -18.34 7.76
C ASP A 40 -9.57 -17.16 8.56
N VAL A 41 -8.78 -16.09 8.79
CA VAL A 41 -9.29 -14.87 9.43
C VAL A 41 -10.41 -14.23 8.61
N LEU A 42 -10.24 -14.13 7.28
CA LEU A 42 -11.31 -13.57 6.41
C LEU A 42 -12.58 -14.40 6.48
N ASP A 43 -12.48 -15.74 6.52
CA ASP A 43 -13.62 -16.63 6.70
C ASP A 43 -14.32 -16.39 8.04
N HIS A 44 -13.57 -16.22 9.10
CA HIS A 44 -14.09 -15.93 10.42
C HIS A 44 -14.80 -14.58 10.49
N LEU A 45 -14.23 -13.52 9.89
CA LEU A 45 -14.86 -12.21 9.80
C LEU A 45 -16.15 -12.28 8.97
N ASN A 46 -16.12 -12.94 7.81
CA ASN A 46 -17.29 -13.09 6.95
C ASN A 46 -18.44 -13.86 7.64
N LYS A 47 -18.16 -14.99 8.28
CA LYS A 47 -19.13 -15.75 9.06
C LYS A 47 -19.80 -14.92 10.17
N ARG A 48 -19.07 -13.96 10.74
CA ARG A 48 -19.55 -13.05 11.80
C ARG A 48 -20.14 -11.76 11.26
N LYS A 49 -20.27 -11.65 9.93
CA LYS A 49 -20.80 -10.46 9.24
C LYS A 49 -20.01 -9.17 9.57
N LYS A 50 -18.73 -9.30 9.89
CA LYS A 50 -17.83 -8.17 10.04
C LYS A 50 -17.40 -7.66 8.68
N ARG A 51 -17.48 -6.36 8.48
CA ARG A 51 -17.02 -5.71 7.23
C ARG A 51 -15.49 -5.72 7.18
N PHE A 52 -14.93 -6.00 6.02
CA PHE A 52 -13.50 -5.79 5.78
C PHE A 52 -13.24 -5.24 4.38
N VAL A 53 -12.15 -4.50 4.25
CA VAL A 53 -11.61 -3.98 2.99
C VAL A 53 -10.18 -4.49 2.88
N LEU A 54 -9.85 -5.06 1.75
CA LEU A 54 -8.50 -5.50 1.39
C LEU A 54 -7.80 -4.33 0.70
N MET A 55 -7.06 -3.55 1.48
CA MET A 55 -6.49 -2.27 1.08
C MET A 55 -5.04 -2.44 0.61
N SER A 56 -4.76 -2.10 -0.64
CA SER A 56 -3.44 -2.30 -1.25
C SER A 56 -2.85 -1.02 -1.84
N ASN A 57 -1.53 -0.86 -1.69
CA ASN A 57 -0.77 0.18 -2.40
C ASN A 57 -0.41 -0.21 -3.84
N ALA A 58 -0.99 -1.30 -4.37
CA ALA A 58 -0.79 -1.68 -5.77
C ALA A 58 -1.21 -0.54 -6.72
N PRO A 59 -0.34 -0.16 -7.68
CA PRO A 59 -0.61 0.94 -8.61
C PRO A 59 -1.64 0.58 -9.71
N ARG A 60 -2.23 -0.61 -9.64
CA ARG A 60 -3.11 -1.22 -10.64
C ARG A 60 -4.56 -1.21 -10.18
N PRO A 61 -5.53 -1.23 -11.11
CA PRO A 61 -6.94 -1.32 -10.75
C PRO A 61 -7.27 -2.60 -9.97
N LYS A 62 -8.28 -2.55 -9.11
CA LYS A 62 -8.73 -3.73 -8.34
C LYS A 62 -8.97 -4.97 -9.20
N ALA A 63 -9.47 -4.82 -10.42
CA ALA A 63 -9.71 -5.93 -11.34
C ALA A 63 -8.42 -6.71 -11.69
N SER A 64 -7.32 -6.00 -11.90
CA SER A 64 -6.01 -6.60 -12.19
C SER A 64 -5.42 -7.27 -10.96
N VAL A 65 -5.56 -6.63 -9.78
CA VAL A 65 -5.14 -7.22 -8.50
C VAL A 65 -5.97 -8.46 -8.19
N ALA A 66 -7.29 -8.42 -8.37
CA ALA A 66 -8.17 -9.57 -8.19
C ALA A 66 -7.79 -10.76 -9.10
N LYS A 67 -7.45 -10.48 -10.38
CA LYS A 67 -6.97 -11.51 -11.32
C LYS A 67 -5.68 -12.16 -10.81
N TYR A 68 -4.76 -11.36 -10.28
CA TYR A 68 -3.52 -11.88 -9.70
C TYR A 68 -3.78 -12.71 -8.43
N LEU A 69 -4.60 -12.23 -7.51
CA LEU A 69 -4.97 -12.97 -6.30
C LEU A 69 -5.65 -14.31 -6.65
N LYS A 70 -6.51 -14.33 -7.68
CA LYS A 70 -7.13 -15.56 -8.20
C LYS A 70 -6.08 -16.56 -8.66
N SER A 71 -5.01 -16.12 -9.32
CA SER A 71 -3.93 -17.02 -9.77
C SER A 71 -3.15 -17.65 -8.60
N LEU A 72 -3.16 -17.00 -7.42
CA LEU A 72 -2.63 -17.55 -6.18
C LEU A 72 -3.61 -18.47 -5.44
N GLY A 73 -4.85 -18.65 -5.93
CA GLY A 73 -5.88 -19.45 -5.29
C GLY A 73 -6.75 -18.70 -4.27
N PHE A 74 -6.69 -17.35 -4.26
CA PHE A 74 -7.51 -16.54 -3.36
C PHE A 74 -9.02 -16.69 -3.67
N LYS A 75 -9.85 -16.69 -2.63
CA LYS A 75 -11.30 -16.86 -2.74
C LYS A 75 -11.95 -15.72 -3.51
N THR A 76 -12.70 -16.07 -4.55
CA THR A 76 -13.35 -15.08 -5.44
C THR A 76 -14.39 -14.22 -4.73
N GLU A 77 -15.03 -14.75 -3.69
CA GLU A 77 -16.06 -14.05 -2.90
C GLU A 77 -15.53 -12.82 -2.16
N TYR A 78 -14.20 -12.75 -1.90
CA TYR A 78 -13.58 -11.62 -1.19
C TYR A 78 -12.96 -10.59 -2.15
N MET A 79 -12.97 -10.82 -3.46
CA MET A 79 -12.32 -9.93 -4.42
C MET A 79 -13.02 -8.57 -4.57
N GLU A 80 -14.32 -8.51 -4.33
CA GLU A 80 -15.05 -7.23 -4.32
C GLU A 80 -14.65 -6.31 -3.17
N ASN A 81 -14.05 -6.88 -2.12
CA ASN A 81 -13.54 -6.12 -0.97
C ASN A 81 -12.17 -5.48 -1.23
N VAL A 82 -11.54 -5.74 -2.39
CA VAL A 82 -10.24 -5.15 -2.77
C VAL A 82 -10.42 -3.68 -3.15
N TYR A 83 -9.57 -2.82 -2.58
CA TYR A 83 -9.42 -1.42 -2.95
C TYR A 83 -7.94 -1.08 -3.09
N THR A 84 -7.55 -0.40 -4.16
CA THR A 84 -6.15 -0.15 -4.49
C THR A 84 -5.82 1.34 -4.55
N SER A 85 -4.56 1.68 -4.38
CA SER A 85 -4.08 3.05 -4.62
C SER A 85 -4.24 3.45 -6.10
N GLY A 86 -4.19 2.46 -7.02
CA GLY A 86 -4.52 2.67 -8.43
C GLY A 86 -5.97 3.14 -8.62
N ASP A 87 -6.95 2.51 -7.94
CA ASP A 87 -8.35 2.96 -8.00
C ASP A 87 -8.50 4.38 -7.43
N ALA A 88 -7.84 4.69 -6.32
CA ALA A 88 -7.86 6.04 -5.74
C ALA A 88 -7.26 7.09 -6.70
N ALA A 89 -6.20 6.76 -7.43
CA ALA A 89 -5.57 7.64 -8.41
C ALA A 89 -6.41 7.86 -9.67
N LEU A 90 -7.24 6.89 -10.09
CA LEU A 90 -8.10 7.01 -11.26
C LEU A 90 -9.03 8.23 -11.19
N GLY A 91 -9.58 8.53 -10.01
CA GLY A 91 -10.41 9.71 -9.82
C GLY A 91 -9.68 11.03 -10.11
N ALA A 92 -8.38 11.11 -9.82
CA ALA A 92 -7.56 12.29 -10.15
C ALA A 92 -7.32 12.42 -11.66
N LEU A 93 -7.11 11.29 -12.35
CA LEU A 93 -6.97 11.25 -13.82
C LEU A 93 -8.27 11.63 -14.52
N GLU A 94 -9.41 11.13 -14.05
CA GLU A 94 -10.74 11.43 -14.60
C GLU A 94 -11.11 12.90 -14.47
N ASN A 95 -10.76 13.52 -13.36
CA ASN A 95 -11.06 14.92 -13.09
C ASN A 95 -10.11 15.92 -13.77
N ASN A 96 -9.06 15.44 -14.46
CA ASN A 96 -8.03 16.25 -15.13
C ASN A 96 -7.41 17.35 -14.22
N LYS A 97 -7.30 17.12 -12.93
CA LYS A 97 -6.84 18.12 -11.94
C LYS A 97 -5.42 18.66 -12.21
N LEU A 98 -4.56 17.85 -12.85
CA LEU A 98 -3.17 18.19 -13.17
C LEU A 98 -2.91 18.39 -14.67
N GLY A 99 -3.98 18.41 -15.46
CA GLY A 99 -3.88 18.44 -16.92
C GLY A 99 -4.32 17.11 -17.53
N LYS A 100 -4.14 17.02 -18.83
CA LYS A 100 -4.63 15.91 -19.66
C LYS A 100 -3.50 15.00 -20.13
N TYR A 101 -2.36 15.58 -20.45
CA TYR A 101 -1.23 14.88 -21.04
C TYR A 101 -0.21 14.49 -19.97
N PHE A 102 0.11 13.20 -19.91
CA PHE A 102 1.04 12.68 -18.91
C PHE A 102 2.18 11.86 -19.53
N TYR A 103 3.31 11.87 -18.84
CA TYR A 103 4.41 10.93 -19.06
C TYR A 103 4.26 9.78 -18.05
N HIS A 104 4.19 8.54 -18.54
CA HIS A 104 4.14 7.36 -17.67
C HIS A 104 5.56 6.94 -17.29
N LEU A 105 5.81 6.87 -15.99
CA LEU A 105 7.00 6.31 -15.40
C LEU A 105 6.64 5.05 -14.64
N GLY A 106 7.08 3.91 -15.13
CA GLY A 106 6.74 2.60 -14.57
C GLY A 106 6.72 1.50 -15.64
N PRO A 107 6.54 0.25 -15.21
CA PRO A 107 6.55 -0.90 -16.11
C PRO A 107 5.31 -0.95 -16.99
N GLU A 108 5.43 -1.54 -18.19
CA GLU A 108 4.32 -1.65 -19.14
C GLU A 108 3.11 -2.39 -18.56
N LYS A 109 3.32 -3.37 -17.68
CA LYS A 109 2.23 -4.12 -17.02
C LYS A 109 1.25 -3.25 -16.24
N ASP A 110 1.64 -2.01 -15.88
CA ASP A 110 0.80 -1.09 -15.13
C ASP A 110 -0.02 -0.16 -16.04
N GLU A 111 0.10 -0.28 -17.36
CA GLU A 111 -0.70 0.50 -18.34
C GLU A 111 -2.21 0.21 -18.23
N ASP A 112 -2.60 -0.92 -17.66
CA ASP A 112 -3.99 -1.25 -17.36
C ASP A 112 -4.68 -0.19 -16.48
N LEU A 113 -3.94 0.49 -15.61
CA LEU A 113 -4.44 1.59 -14.79
C LEU A 113 -5.05 2.73 -15.64
N PHE A 114 -4.36 3.10 -16.71
CA PHE A 114 -4.72 4.28 -17.50
C PHE A 114 -5.12 3.95 -18.94
N MET A 115 -5.51 2.70 -19.22
CA MET A 115 -5.89 2.27 -20.56
C MET A 115 -6.98 3.17 -21.18
N LYS A 116 -7.95 3.65 -20.39
CA LYS A 116 -8.97 4.61 -20.86
C LYS A 116 -8.37 5.96 -21.28
N PHE A 117 -7.18 6.30 -20.79
CA PHE A 117 -6.47 7.57 -21.00
C PHE A 117 -5.24 7.40 -21.89
N ILE A 118 -4.98 6.23 -22.47
CA ILE A 118 -3.75 5.90 -23.20
C ILE A 118 -3.45 6.90 -24.32
N LYS A 119 -4.47 7.47 -24.95
CA LYS A 119 -4.32 8.52 -25.99
C LYS A 119 -3.70 9.81 -25.49
N PHE A 120 -3.65 10.03 -24.18
CA PHE A 120 -3.05 11.21 -23.55
C PHE A 120 -1.63 10.96 -23.05
N LYS A 121 -1.17 9.70 -23.09
CA LYS A 121 0.23 9.35 -22.76
C LYS A 121 1.17 9.98 -23.78
N LYS A 122 2.22 10.65 -23.27
CA LYS A 122 3.29 11.22 -24.07
C LYS A 122 4.55 10.36 -24.02
N LYS A 123 5.28 10.29 -25.13
CA LYS A 123 6.55 9.54 -25.20
C LYS A 123 7.70 10.28 -24.55
N LYS A 124 7.65 11.61 -24.57
CA LYS A 124 8.67 12.48 -23.95
C LYS A 124 8.07 13.23 -22.78
N ILE A 125 8.82 13.32 -21.69
CA ILE A 125 8.39 14.01 -20.47
C ILE A 125 8.13 15.50 -20.72
N ASP A 126 8.88 16.14 -21.61
CA ASP A 126 8.72 17.57 -21.94
C ASP A 126 7.35 17.87 -22.59
N GLU A 127 6.78 16.91 -23.29
CA GLU A 127 5.47 17.04 -23.93
C GLU A 127 4.28 16.81 -22.96
N ALA A 128 4.58 16.38 -21.75
CA ALA A 128 3.58 16.07 -20.73
C ALA A 128 3.35 17.24 -19.78
N GLU A 129 2.15 17.31 -19.22
CA GLU A 129 1.79 18.30 -18.19
C GLU A 129 2.17 17.79 -16.80
N PHE A 130 2.16 16.47 -16.57
CA PHE A 130 2.55 15.83 -15.31
C PHE A 130 3.17 14.44 -15.55
N ILE A 131 3.78 13.89 -14.50
CA ILE A 131 4.35 12.54 -14.46
C ILE A 131 3.35 11.63 -13.74
N LEU A 132 2.96 10.51 -14.35
CA LEU A 132 2.22 9.42 -13.71
C LEU A 132 3.20 8.32 -13.37
N CYS A 133 3.58 8.23 -12.09
CA CYS A 133 4.54 7.25 -11.60
C CYS A 133 3.79 6.05 -10.97
N THR A 134 3.88 4.89 -11.62
CA THR A 134 3.32 3.62 -11.14
C THR A 134 4.40 2.67 -10.61
N GLY A 135 5.65 2.89 -10.98
CA GLY A 135 6.78 2.04 -10.61
C GLY A 135 8.09 2.58 -11.15
N LEU A 136 9.07 1.70 -11.24
CA LEU A 136 10.34 1.94 -11.91
C LEU A 136 10.26 1.47 -13.36
N ASP A 137 11.04 2.09 -14.22
CA ASP A 137 11.26 1.61 -15.59
C ASP A 137 11.98 0.25 -15.54
N GLU A 138 11.58 -0.70 -16.37
CA GLU A 138 12.14 -2.06 -16.40
C GLU A 138 13.65 -2.09 -16.67
N ALA A 139 14.17 -1.09 -17.42
CA ALA A 139 15.60 -0.95 -17.69
C ALA A 139 16.40 -0.46 -16.46
N TYR A 140 15.74 0.12 -15.45
CA TYR A 140 16.38 0.77 -14.29
C TYR A 140 15.76 0.36 -12.95
N GLU A 141 15.23 -0.87 -12.83
CA GLU A 141 14.52 -1.37 -11.63
C GLU A 141 15.34 -1.32 -10.33
N THR A 142 16.67 -1.34 -10.44
CA THR A 142 17.57 -1.32 -9.28
C THR A 142 18.46 -0.08 -9.22
N ASP A 143 18.45 0.76 -10.27
CA ASP A 143 19.31 1.95 -10.37
C ASP A 143 18.59 3.23 -9.94
N LEU A 144 18.48 3.44 -8.63
CA LEU A 144 17.88 4.65 -8.09
C LEU A 144 18.65 5.92 -8.45
N LYS A 145 19.96 5.82 -8.73
CA LYS A 145 20.80 6.97 -9.14
C LYS A 145 20.44 7.47 -10.54
N TYR A 146 19.97 6.59 -11.41
CA TYR A 146 19.42 7.00 -12.72
C TYR A 146 18.33 8.05 -12.53
N TYR A 147 17.39 7.83 -11.60
CA TYR A 147 16.27 8.75 -11.36
C TYR A 147 16.69 10.09 -10.76
N GLU A 148 17.74 10.12 -9.93
CA GLU A 148 18.32 11.39 -9.46
C GLU A 148 18.79 12.27 -10.62
N ASN A 149 19.43 11.67 -11.62
CA ASN A 149 19.90 12.40 -12.80
C ASN A 149 18.75 12.74 -13.73
N PHE A 150 17.84 11.80 -13.98
CA PHE A 150 16.70 11.97 -14.87
C PHE A 150 15.79 13.14 -14.46
N PHE A 151 15.57 13.35 -13.16
CA PHE A 151 14.66 14.40 -12.70
C PHE A 151 15.24 15.80 -12.64
N LYS A 152 16.55 15.99 -12.69
CA LYS A 152 17.18 17.33 -12.52
C LYS A 152 16.56 18.41 -13.40
N ASP A 153 16.21 18.06 -14.62
CA ASP A 153 15.68 19.00 -15.62
C ASP A 153 14.15 19.03 -15.66
N HIS A 154 13.47 18.25 -14.80
CA HIS A 154 12.02 18.03 -14.87
C HIS A 154 11.25 18.39 -13.59
N LEU A 155 11.89 19.06 -12.62
CA LEU A 155 11.32 19.38 -11.30
C LEU A 155 10.14 20.36 -11.36
N SER A 156 9.95 21.05 -12.48
CA SER A 156 8.78 21.93 -12.70
C SER A 156 7.49 21.15 -12.95
N LYS A 157 7.57 19.86 -13.26
CA LYS A 157 6.41 18.98 -13.43
C LYS A 157 5.88 18.56 -12.07
N LYS A 158 4.58 18.31 -11.98
CA LYS A 158 3.99 17.59 -10.83
C LYS A 158 4.05 16.09 -11.08
N MET A 159 4.15 15.30 -10.01
CA MET A 159 4.11 13.84 -10.08
C MET A 159 2.89 13.30 -9.35
N ILE A 160 2.15 12.40 -9.98
CA ILE A 160 1.21 11.50 -9.31
C ILE A 160 1.96 10.19 -9.01
N CYS A 161 2.07 9.83 -7.73
CA CYS A 161 2.60 8.54 -7.29
C CYS A 161 1.45 7.63 -6.88
N THR A 162 1.29 6.52 -7.60
CA THR A 162 0.18 5.57 -7.40
C THR A 162 0.54 4.37 -6.52
N ASN A 163 1.75 4.33 -5.96
CA ASN A 163 2.21 3.35 -4.99
C ASN A 163 3.23 3.99 -4.04
N PRO A 164 2.79 4.46 -2.85
CA PRO A 164 3.69 5.11 -1.89
C PRO A 164 4.71 4.19 -1.20
N ASP A 165 4.62 2.87 -1.34
CA ASP A 165 5.60 1.95 -0.78
C ASP A 165 6.99 2.23 -1.37
N LEU A 166 8.03 2.19 -0.53
CA LEU A 166 9.40 2.33 -1.00
C LEU A 166 9.90 1.03 -1.64
N ALA A 167 9.51 -0.10 -1.07
CA ALA A 167 9.87 -1.42 -1.57
C ALA A 167 8.92 -2.47 -1.02
N VAL A 168 8.88 -3.63 -1.68
CA VAL A 168 8.23 -4.86 -1.22
C VAL A 168 9.23 -6.02 -1.28
N TYR A 169 8.89 -7.13 -0.63
CA TYR A 169 9.64 -8.38 -0.76
C TYR A 169 8.80 -9.41 -1.50
N ARG A 170 9.30 -9.90 -2.64
CA ARG A 170 8.71 -11.02 -3.39
C ARG A 170 9.57 -12.26 -3.17
N GLY A 171 9.03 -13.28 -2.49
CA GLY A 171 9.76 -14.50 -2.22
C GLY A 171 11.13 -14.30 -1.56
N GLY A 172 11.37 -13.18 -0.86
CA GLY A 172 12.65 -12.83 -0.24
C GLY A 172 13.52 -11.85 -1.04
N THR A 173 13.21 -11.58 -2.31
CA THR A 173 13.90 -10.56 -3.13
C THR A 173 13.24 -9.20 -2.92
N LYS A 174 14.05 -8.17 -2.64
CA LYS A 174 13.60 -6.79 -2.50
C LYS A 174 13.36 -6.17 -3.88
N GLU A 175 12.16 -5.66 -4.10
CA GLU A 175 11.76 -4.90 -5.29
C GLU A 175 11.43 -3.46 -4.89
N TYR A 176 11.99 -2.45 -5.59
CA TYR A 176 11.63 -1.06 -5.36
C TYR A 176 10.26 -0.73 -5.97
N CYS A 177 9.52 0.17 -5.31
CA CYS A 177 8.22 0.64 -5.74
C CYS A 177 8.26 2.12 -6.16
N ALA A 178 7.17 2.62 -6.75
CA ALA A 178 7.04 3.99 -7.20
C ALA A 178 7.38 5.02 -6.10
N GLY A 179 7.08 4.72 -4.84
CA GLY A 179 7.41 5.57 -3.70
C GLY A 179 8.90 5.87 -3.56
N SER A 180 9.80 4.91 -3.93
CA SER A 180 11.24 5.17 -3.95
C SER A 180 11.61 6.25 -4.97
N VAL A 181 11.02 6.20 -6.15
CA VAL A 181 11.25 7.18 -7.23
C VAL A 181 10.62 8.53 -6.89
N ALA A 182 9.39 8.51 -6.38
CA ALA A 182 8.69 9.71 -5.94
C ALA A 182 9.44 10.43 -4.80
N LYS A 183 10.03 9.67 -3.87
CA LYS A 183 10.85 10.24 -2.79
C LYS A 183 12.13 10.91 -3.29
N ILE A 184 12.77 10.37 -4.33
CA ILE A 184 13.91 10.99 -4.99
C ILE A 184 13.46 12.33 -5.61
N PHE A 185 12.37 12.32 -6.37
CA PHE A 185 11.82 13.51 -6.99
C PHE A 185 11.49 14.62 -5.97
N GLU A 186 10.83 14.24 -4.86
CA GLU A 186 10.51 15.14 -3.75
C GLU A 186 11.76 15.71 -3.07
N ASN A 187 12.79 14.87 -2.81
CA ASN A 187 14.06 15.30 -2.22
C ASN A 187 14.84 16.28 -3.11
N LEU A 188 14.65 16.23 -4.42
CA LEU A 188 15.21 17.19 -5.38
C LEU A 188 14.39 18.49 -5.47
N GLY A 189 13.24 18.58 -4.78
CA GLY A 189 12.36 19.76 -4.77
C GLY A 189 11.15 19.66 -5.68
N GLY A 190 10.88 18.49 -6.25
CA GLY A 190 9.67 18.23 -7.05
C GLY A 190 8.41 18.12 -6.20
N ASP A 191 7.25 18.40 -6.78
CA ASP A 191 5.93 18.33 -6.15
C ASP A 191 5.25 16.99 -6.44
N VAL A 192 4.96 16.19 -5.39
CA VAL A 192 4.39 14.85 -5.50
C VAL A 192 3.02 14.78 -4.85
N ILE A 193 2.04 14.25 -5.57
CA ILE A 193 0.72 13.88 -5.06
C ILE A 193 0.68 12.36 -4.92
N TYR A 194 0.58 11.90 -3.69
CA TYR A 194 0.55 10.48 -3.38
C TYR A 194 -0.87 9.95 -3.25
N PHE A 195 -1.12 8.78 -3.85
CA PHE A 195 -2.34 7.99 -3.65
C PHE A 195 -1.99 6.68 -2.96
N GLY A 196 -2.80 6.29 -1.97
CA GLY A 196 -2.56 5.08 -1.19
C GLY A 196 -2.18 5.36 0.27
N LYS A 197 -1.90 4.30 1.02
CA LYS A 197 -1.44 4.38 2.42
C LYS A 197 -0.04 5.02 2.48
N PRO A 198 0.27 5.92 3.41
CA PRO A 198 -0.47 6.31 4.61
C PRO A 198 -1.37 7.55 4.44
N TYR A 199 -1.70 7.95 3.23
CA TYR A 199 -2.47 9.18 2.94
C TYR A 199 -3.95 8.96 3.18
N LYS A 200 -4.65 10.02 3.65
CA LYS A 200 -6.02 9.93 4.16
C LYS A 200 -7.07 9.53 3.12
N ASP A 201 -6.84 9.88 1.88
CA ASP A 201 -7.84 9.71 0.81
C ASP A 201 -8.26 8.25 0.65
N ILE A 202 -7.29 7.30 0.61
CA ILE A 202 -7.60 5.88 0.47
C ILE A 202 -8.45 5.33 1.64
N TYR A 203 -8.26 5.87 2.85
CA TYR A 203 -9.06 5.50 4.02
C TYR A 203 -10.45 6.11 3.97
N ASN A 204 -10.55 7.40 3.58
CA ASN A 204 -11.83 8.10 3.46
C ASN A 204 -12.75 7.47 2.40
N ASP A 205 -12.17 6.99 1.29
CA ASP A 205 -12.91 6.29 0.23
C ASP A 205 -13.54 4.98 0.73
N CYS A 206 -12.94 4.38 1.76
CA CYS A 206 -13.34 3.07 2.28
C CYS A 206 -14.14 3.13 3.58
N ALA A 207 -13.95 4.17 4.40
CA ALA A 207 -14.60 4.29 5.71
C ALA A 207 -16.07 4.67 5.57
N LYS A 208 -16.90 4.18 6.50
CA LYS A 208 -18.28 4.65 6.68
C LYS A 208 -18.37 5.45 7.97
N GLU A 209 -19.38 6.31 8.04
CA GLU A 209 -19.63 7.12 9.24
C GLU A 209 -19.81 6.26 10.48
N ASN A 210 -19.18 6.69 11.58
CA ASN A 210 -19.28 6.07 12.90
C ASN A 210 -18.75 4.63 13.02
N GLU A 211 -18.03 4.11 12.01
CA GLU A 211 -17.39 2.79 12.14
C GLU A 211 -16.14 2.85 13.02
N LYS A 212 -16.03 1.94 13.97
CA LYS A 212 -14.80 1.68 14.70
C LYS A 212 -13.93 0.73 13.87
N ILE A 213 -12.82 1.26 13.35
CA ILE A 213 -11.97 0.58 12.36
C ILE A 213 -10.70 0.07 13.01
N LEU A 214 -10.31 -1.17 12.67
CA LEU A 214 -8.98 -1.72 12.92
C LEU A 214 -8.22 -1.82 11.60
N VAL A 215 -7.06 -1.17 11.51
CA VAL A 215 -6.14 -1.32 10.38
C VAL A 215 -5.16 -2.45 10.68
N ILE A 216 -4.98 -3.38 9.76
CA ILE A 216 -4.09 -4.53 9.88
C ILE A 216 -3.08 -4.48 8.74
N GLY A 217 -1.79 -4.43 9.07
CA GLY A 217 -0.74 -4.35 8.06
C GLY A 217 0.63 -4.71 8.61
N ASP A 218 1.60 -4.89 7.72
CA ASP A 218 2.97 -5.25 8.08
C ASP A 218 3.94 -4.08 7.98
N ASN A 219 3.53 -2.95 7.39
CA ASN A 219 4.40 -1.83 7.09
C ASN A 219 4.14 -0.63 8.01
N LEU A 220 5.16 -0.29 8.82
CA LEU A 220 5.12 0.86 9.72
C LEU A 220 5.00 2.21 9.00
N ASN A 221 5.54 2.33 7.75
CA ASN A 221 5.51 3.57 6.99
C ASN A 221 4.17 3.82 6.30
N THR A 222 3.39 2.78 6.03
CA THR A 222 2.14 2.87 5.26
C THR A 222 0.93 2.50 6.09
N ASP A 223 0.79 1.24 6.50
CA ASP A 223 -0.39 0.76 7.22
C ASP A 223 -0.53 1.42 8.59
N ILE A 224 0.51 1.29 9.41
CA ILE A 224 0.48 1.76 10.80
C ILE A 224 0.51 3.28 10.85
N LYS A 225 1.37 3.91 10.03
CA LYS A 225 1.38 5.37 9.88
C LYS A 225 0.03 5.91 9.41
N GLY A 226 -0.60 5.23 8.44
CA GLY A 226 -1.92 5.60 7.95
C GLY A 226 -2.99 5.48 9.03
N ALA A 227 -3.00 4.39 9.80
CA ALA A 227 -3.90 4.24 10.94
C ALA A 227 -3.70 5.39 11.95
N ASN A 228 -2.44 5.73 12.28
CA ASN A 228 -2.15 6.86 13.17
C ASN A 228 -2.65 8.20 12.61
N ASN A 229 -2.48 8.44 11.30
CA ASN A 229 -2.95 9.67 10.63
C ASN A 229 -4.50 9.81 10.65
N MET A 230 -5.21 8.67 10.70
CA MET A 230 -6.66 8.59 10.76
C MET A 230 -7.22 8.50 12.19
N ASN A 231 -6.36 8.37 13.20
CA ASN A 231 -6.72 8.03 14.58
C ASN A 231 -7.47 6.68 14.70
N TYR A 232 -7.13 5.70 13.85
CA TYR A 232 -7.64 4.34 13.93
C TYR A 232 -6.71 3.47 14.77
N ASP A 233 -7.29 2.46 15.43
CA ASP A 233 -6.49 1.41 16.06
C ASP A 233 -5.79 0.56 14.99
N SER A 234 -4.63 0.01 15.34
CA SER A 234 -3.85 -0.80 14.40
C SER A 234 -3.28 -2.07 15.01
N LEU A 235 -3.22 -3.11 14.18
CA LEU A 235 -2.55 -4.38 14.41
C LEU A 235 -1.37 -4.51 13.46
N LEU A 236 -0.15 -4.50 14.01
CA LEU A 236 1.08 -4.71 13.25
C LEU A 236 1.39 -6.20 13.10
N ILE A 237 1.57 -6.64 11.86
CA ILE A 237 2.04 -7.98 11.51
C ILE A 237 3.56 -7.94 11.35
N ILE A 238 4.30 -8.61 12.25
CA ILE A 238 5.77 -8.44 12.31
C ILE A 238 6.55 -9.45 11.46
N ASP A 239 5.93 -10.48 10.89
CA ASP A 239 6.59 -11.46 9.99
C ASP A 239 6.57 -11.00 8.51
N GLY A 240 6.25 -9.74 8.26
CA GLY A 240 6.27 -9.08 6.95
C GLY A 240 7.55 -8.29 6.69
N ILE A 241 7.42 -7.06 6.14
CA ILE A 241 8.56 -6.23 5.68
C ILE A 241 9.56 -5.90 6.79
N HIS A 242 9.10 -5.79 8.04
CA HIS A 242 9.94 -5.47 9.21
C HIS A 242 10.43 -6.69 9.98
N LYS A 243 10.26 -7.91 9.47
CA LYS A 243 10.62 -9.18 10.14
C LYS A 243 12.02 -9.17 10.77
N ASN A 244 13.00 -8.62 10.07
CA ASN A 244 14.37 -8.60 10.54
C ASN A 244 14.59 -7.65 11.72
N GLU A 245 13.78 -6.60 11.86
CA GLU A 245 13.85 -5.64 12.96
C GLU A 245 13.15 -6.17 14.22
N PHE A 246 12.13 -7.01 14.06
CA PHE A 246 11.36 -7.63 15.13
C PHE A 246 11.85 -9.02 15.55
N LYS A 247 13.11 -9.39 15.24
CA LYS A 247 13.73 -10.63 15.77
C LYS A 247 13.74 -10.68 17.30
N ASN A 248 13.87 -9.50 17.93
CA ASN A 248 13.65 -9.31 19.35
C ASN A 248 12.40 -8.43 19.54
N THR A 249 11.47 -8.91 20.34
CA THR A 249 10.19 -8.25 20.63
C THR A 249 10.09 -7.73 22.07
N ASP A 250 11.23 -7.55 22.75
CA ASP A 250 11.24 -6.89 24.04
C ASP A 250 10.76 -5.42 23.91
N PHE A 251 10.30 -4.88 25.01
CA PHE A 251 9.71 -3.54 25.07
C PHE A 251 10.64 -2.45 24.49
N ASN A 252 11.91 -2.48 24.84
CA ASN A 252 12.87 -1.44 24.42
C ASN A 252 13.10 -1.47 22.92
N ASN A 253 13.24 -2.67 22.34
CA ASN A 253 13.39 -2.83 20.89
C ASN A 253 12.15 -2.36 20.12
N VAL A 254 10.94 -2.75 20.58
CA VAL A 254 9.69 -2.32 19.98
C VAL A 254 9.56 -0.79 20.01
N GLN A 255 9.84 -0.15 21.16
CA GLN A 255 9.79 1.31 21.29
C GLN A 255 10.82 2.00 20.38
N ARG A 256 12.04 1.46 20.28
CA ARG A 256 13.08 1.96 19.37
C ARG A 256 12.63 1.91 17.91
N ILE A 257 12.01 0.79 17.51
CA ILE A 257 11.49 0.64 16.13
C ILE A 257 10.35 1.65 15.90
N PHE A 258 9.38 1.74 16.79
CA PHE A 258 8.28 2.70 16.67
C PHE A 258 8.77 4.15 16.58
N SER A 259 9.78 4.52 17.39
CA SER A 259 10.39 5.83 17.32
C SER A 259 11.11 6.09 16.01
N LYS A 260 11.83 5.09 15.48
CA LYS A 260 12.52 5.17 14.18
C LYS A 260 11.55 5.50 13.03
N TYR A 261 10.35 4.89 13.03
CA TYR A 261 9.35 5.07 11.99
C TYR A 261 8.33 6.18 12.30
N ASN A 262 8.40 6.78 13.49
CA ASN A 262 7.39 7.71 13.99
C ASN A 262 5.96 7.16 13.77
N ALA A 263 5.75 5.92 14.20
CA ALA A 263 4.49 5.18 14.08
C ALA A 263 4.32 4.25 15.28
N THR A 264 3.08 4.07 15.75
CA THR A 264 2.76 3.22 16.90
C THR A 264 1.58 2.32 16.59
N ALA A 265 1.64 1.06 16.99
CA ALA A 265 0.55 0.12 16.88
C ALA A 265 -0.08 -0.16 18.26
N ASN A 266 -1.40 -0.38 18.29
CA ASN A 266 -2.12 -0.79 19.50
C ASN A 266 -1.88 -2.28 19.79
N PHE A 267 -1.79 -3.09 18.71
CA PHE A 267 -1.63 -4.54 18.80
C PHE A 267 -0.49 -5.01 17.90
N ILE A 268 0.11 -6.15 18.30
CA ILE A 268 1.15 -6.84 17.53
C ILE A 268 0.77 -8.31 17.43
N GLN A 269 0.99 -8.89 16.24
CA GLN A 269 0.87 -10.31 15.98
C GLN A 269 1.99 -10.75 15.03
N LYS A 270 2.45 -11.99 15.13
CA LYS A 270 3.52 -12.49 14.25
C LYS A 270 3.04 -12.62 12.81
N LYS A 271 1.95 -13.32 12.62
CA LYS A 271 1.19 -13.45 11.38
C LYS A 271 -0.26 -13.16 11.67
N LEU A 272 -1.05 -12.82 10.67
CA LEU A 272 -2.47 -12.65 10.86
C LEU A 272 -3.12 -14.03 11.12
N GLU A 273 -3.61 -14.22 12.32
CA GLU A 273 -4.24 -15.45 12.82
C GLU A 273 -5.51 -15.09 13.59
N TRP A 274 -6.45 -16.07 13.61
CA TRP A 274 -7.75 -15.89 14.28
C TRP A 274 -7.70 -16.19 15.76
#